data_56c18495435da5855c8aca82ccf1e495
#
_entry.id   56c18495435da5855c8aca82ccf1e495
#
_cell.length_a   1.000
_cell.length_b   1.000
_cell.length_c   1.000
_cell.angle_alpha   90.00
_cell.angle_beta   90.00
_cell.angle_gamma   90.00
#
_symmetry.space_group_name_H-M   'P 1'
#
loop_
_entity.id
_entity.type
_entity.pdbx_description
1 polymer ?
#
loop_
_entity_poly.entity_id
_entity_poly.type
_entity_poly.pdbx_seq_one_letter_code
_entity_poly.pdbx_strand_id
1 'polypeptide(L)'
;GTKWLECEFTVVGGSYDKRKFWQNIMVDGGKINPESGMPWCKEIGIRTFRDIINSAFALDPNDTSPEAANRRKVNDLTALDGATFCVKVAIEKGTNGYADKNKMLVALAPNSKEYIGANTPQMQQPVGQPQTTQPNVAQPQVQQTANNTVPNWAKQ
;
A
#
# COMPACT_ATOMS: atom_id res chain seq x y z
N GLY A 1 -28.45 15.97 4.90
CA GLY A 1 -27.25 16.45 4.23
C GLY A 1 -26.20 15.35 4.10
N THR A 2 -25.18 15.59 3.32
CA THR A 2 -24.05 14.66 3.16
C THR A 2 -23.13 14.77 4.36
N LYS A 3 -22.67 13.63 4.88
CA LYS A 3 -21.66 13.55 5.95
C LYS A 3 -20.33 13.11 5.38
N TRP A 4 -19.24 13.68 5.85
CA TRP A 4 -17.85 13.32 5.49
C TRP A 4 -16.99 13.15 6.71
N LEU A 5 -15.94 12.37 6.49
CA LEU A 5 -14.82 12.26 7.40
C LEU A 5 -13.65 13.03 6.77
N GLU A 6 -13.10 14.00 7.49
CA GLU A 6 -11.87 14.67 7.10
C GLU A 6 -10.68 13.79 7.48
N CYS A 7 -9.88 13.42 6.48
CA CYS A 7 -8.72 12.56 6.65
C CYS A 7 -7.44 13.35 6.34
N GLU A 8 -6.48 13.30 7.26
CA GLU A 8 -5.11 13.77 7.03
C GLU A 8 -4.24 12.61 6.58
N PHE A 9 -3.53 12.78 5.48
CA PHE A 9 -2.57 11.81 4.97
C PHE A 9 -1.17 12.38 4.99
N THR A 10 -0.20 11.56 5.42
CA THR A 10 1.23 11.90 5.36
C THR A 10 1.93 10.97 4.39
N VAL A 11 2.65 11.52 3.44
CA VAL A 11 3.45 10.74 2.49
C VAL A 11 4.64 10.13 3.21
N VAL A 12 4.88 8.84 2.99
CA VAL A 12 5.98 8.08 3.58
C VAL A 12 6.96 7.69 2.47
N GLY A 13 8.18 8.19 2.57
CA GLY A 13 9.27 7.92 1.62
C GLY A 13 9.19 8.69 0.31
N GLY A 14 10.24 8.51 -0.51
CA GLY A 14 10.36 9.17 -1.81
C GLY A 14 10.60 10.68 -1.74
N SER A 15 10.51 11.34 -2.90
CA SER A 15 10.78 12.78 -3.03
C SER A 15 9.76 13.68 -2.31
N TYR A 16 8.66 13.12 -1.87
CA TYR A 16 7.57 13.83 -1.21
C TYR A 16 7.38 13.43 0.25
N ASP A 17 8.37 12.75 0.82
CA ASP A 17 8.34 12.29 2.21
C ASP A 17 7.91 13.41 3.18
N LYS A 18 7.08 13.04 4.17
CA LYS A 18 6.53 13.93 5.20
C LYS A 18 5.58 15.02 4.69
N ARG A 19 5.29 15.10 3.39
CA ARG A 19 4.25 16.01 2.91
C ARG A 19 2.88 15.53 3.35
N LYS A 20 2.04 16.48 3.74
CA LYS A 20 0.67 16.23 4.17
C LYS A 20 -0.32 16.72 3.13
N PHE A 21 -1.45 16.03 3.04
CA PHE A 21 -2.62 16.51 2.33
C PHE A 21 -3.90 16.04 3.05
N TRP A 22 -4.98 16.74 2.82
CA TRP A 22 -6.27 16.49 3.46
C TRP A 22 -7.30 16.16 2.40
N GLN A 23 -8.17 15.23 2.71
CA GLN A 23 -9.27 14.85 1.84
C GLN A 23 -10.49 14.47 2.66
N ASN A 24 -11.64 14.97 2.25
CA ASN A 24 -12.93 14.55 2.77
C ASN A 24 -13.38 13.27 2.07
N ILE A 25 -13.65 12.22 2.85
CA ILE A 25 -14.25 10.97 2.38
C ILE A 25 -15.72 10.99 2.79
N MET A 26 -16.62 10.85 1.82
CA MET A 26 -18.05 10.80 2.09
C MET A 26 -18.40 9.50 2.82
N VAL A 27 -19.17 9.60 3.91
CA VAL A 27 -19.54 8.43 4.73
C VAL A 27 -21.05 8.22 4.83
N ASP A 28 -21.85 9.22 4.47
CA ASP A 28 -23.32 9.11 4.50
C ASP A 28 -23.96 10.22 3.67
N GLY A 29 -25.24 10.05 3.30
CA GLY A 29 -26.06 11.06 2.62
C GLY A 29 -26.10 10.88 1.10
N GLY A 30 -26.64 11.90 0.45
CA GLY A 30 -26.96 11.85 -0.99
C GLY A 30 -28.28 11.14 -1.27
N LYS A 31 -28.53 10.89 -2.56
CA LYS A 31 -29.70 10.13 -3.00
C LYS A 31 -29.55 8.66 -2.67
N ILE A 32 -30.65 7.97 -2.45
CA ILE A 32 -30.67 6.52 -2.28
C ILE A 32 -30.40 5.86 -3.64
N ASN A 33 -29.46 4.91 -3.64
CA ASN A 33 -29.24 4.02 -4.76
C ASN A 33 -30.41 3.03 -4.84
N PRO A 34 -31.19 2.99 -5.93
CA PRO A 34 -32.36 2.12 -6.04
C PRO A 34 -32.00 0.64 -6.05
N GLU A 35 -30.77 0.27 -6.43
CA GLU A 35 -30.32 -1.12 -6.50
C GLU A 35 -29.94 -1.68 -5.12
N SER A 36 -29.23 -0.88 -4.31
CA SER A 36 -28.72 -1.33 -2.99
C SER A 36 -29.58 -0.87 -1.82
N GLY A 37 -30.43 0.13 -2.01
CA GLY A 37 -31.20 0.77 -0.95
C GLY A 37 -30.37 1.65 -0.01
N MET A 38 -29.08 1.87 -0.31
CA MET A 38 -28.17 2.70 0.49
C MET A 38 -27.94 4.08 -0.15
N PRO A 39 -27.60 5.11 0.67
CA PRO A 39 -27.15 6.38 0.13
C PRO A 39 -25.88 6.23 -0.73
N TRP A 40 -25.84 6.86 -1.90
CA TRP A 40 -24.68 6.84 -2.80
C TRP A 40 -23.37 7.25 -2.10
N CYS A 41 -23.41 8.28 -1.27
CA CYS A 41 -22.22 8.73 -0.54
C CYS A 41 -21.71 7.68 0.43
N LYS A 42 -22.60 6.91 1.06
CA LYS A 42 -22.23 5.80 1.95
C LYS A 42 -21.55 4.66 1.18
N GLU A 43 -22.10 4.29 0.02
CA GLU A 43 -21.46 3.25 -0.81
C GLU A 43 -20.07 3.64 -1.28
N ILE A 44 -19.90 4.89 -1.70
CA ILE A 44 -18.59 5.42 -2.11
C ILE A 44 -17.61 5.36 -0.92
N GLY A 45 -18.05 5.79 0.27
CA GLY A 45 -17.23 5.74 1.48
C GLY A 45 -16.81 4.32 1.85
N ILE A 46 -17.75 3.38 1.89
CA ILE A 46 -17.47 1.97 2.18
C ILE A 46 -16.45 1.40 1.19
N ARG A 47 -16.59 1.68 -0.10
CA ARG A 47 -15.64 1.25 -1.14
C ARG A 47 -14.26 1.83 -0.90
N THR A 48 -14.19 3.14 -0.65
CA THR A 48 -12.92 3.84 -0.40
C THR A 48 -12.19 3.26 0.81
N PHE A 49 -12.87 3.06 1.93
CA PHE A 49 -12.26 2.46 3.12
C PHE A 49 -11.88 1.00 2.92
N ARG A 50 -12.68 0.22 2.18
CA ARG A 50 -12.32 -1.15 1.82
C ARG A 50 -11.04 -1.21 1.00
N ASP A 51 -10.86 -0.29 0.05
CA ASP A 51 -9.64 -0.22 -0.76
C ASP A 51 -8.42 0.17 0.08
N ILE A 52 -8.57 1.12 1.02
CA ILE A 52 -7.53 1.47 2.00
C ILE A 52 -7.15 0.25 2.84
N ILE A 53 -8.12 -0.48 3.38
CA ILE A 53 -7.91 -1.68 4.20
C ILE A 53 -7.19 -2.77 3.39
N ASN A 54 -7.65 -3.05 2.16
CA ASN A 54 -6.99 -4.02 1.29
C ASN A 54 -5.53 -3.64 1.03
N SER A 55 -5.26 -2.36 0.78
CA SER A 55 -3.91 -1.86 0.57
C SER A 55 -3.04 -1.98 1.82
N ALA A 56 -3.54 -1.52 2.97
CA ALA A 56 -2.80 -1.49 4.22
C ALA A 56 -2.46 -2.89 4.76
N PHE A 57 -3.38 -3.83 4.61
CA PHE A 57 -3.21 -5.21 5.10
C PHE A 57 -2.78 -6.21 4.03
N ALA A 58 -2.41 -5.72 2.85
CA ALA A 58 -1.99 -6.52 1.70
C ALA A 58 -3.00 -7.64 1.36
N LEU A 59 -4.29 -7.30 1.29
CA LEU A 59 -5.37 -8.23 0.98
C LEU A 59 -5.73 -8.14 -0.50
N ASP A 60 -5.85 -9.31 -1.16
CA ASP A 60 -6.40 -9.34 -2.52
C ASP A 60 -7.88 -8.93 -2.48
N PRO A 61 -8.30 -7.90 -3.25
CA PRO A 61 -9.71 -7.48 -3.31
C PRO A 61 -10.68 -8.60 -3.69
N ASN A 62 -10.20 -9.60 -4.44
CA ASN A 62 -10.99 -10.74 -4.91
C ASN A 62 -11.03 -11.91 -3.91
N ASP A 63 -10.19 -11.87 -2.87
CA ASP A 63 -10.21 -12.89 -1.84
C ASP A 63 -11.45 -12.72 -0.95
N THR A 64 -12.37 -13.67 -1.04
CA THR A 64 -13.61 -13.75 -0.26
C THR A 64 -13.55 -14.78 0.87
N SER A 65 -12.37 -15.31 1.18
CA SER A 65 -12.17 -16.25 2.28
C SER A 65 -12.63 -15.67 3.62
N PRO A 66 -13.05 -16.54 4.58
CA PRO A 66 -13.40 -16.08 5.93
C PRO A 66 -12.27 -15.32 6.61
N GLU A 67 -11.02 -15.70 6.38
CA GLU A 67 -9.82 -15.05 6.90
C GLU A 67 -9.69 -13.62 6.38
N ALA A 68 -9.79 -13.44 5.06
CA ALA A 68 -9.75 -12.13 4.43
C ALA A 68 -10.93 -11.27 4.86
N ALA A 69 -12.12 -11.84 4.97
CA ALA A 69 -13.31 -11.16 5.46
C ALA A 69 -13.13 -10.67 6.92
N ASN A 70 -12.54 -11.50 7.79
CA ASN A 70 -12.25 -11.12 9.17
C ASN A 70 -11.18 -10.01 9.25
N ARG A 71 -10.13 -10.07 8.45
CA ARG A 71 -9.08 -9.02 8.40
C ARG A 71 -9.61 -7.68 7.87
N ARG A 72 -10.70 -7.68 7.11
CA ARG A 72 -11.37 -6.45 6.64
C ARG A 72 -12.31 -5.84 7.65
N LYS A 73 -12.66 -6.57 8.72
CA LYS A 73 -13.56 -6.05 9.76
C LYS A 73 -12.82 -5.02 10.59
N VAL A 74 -13.26 -3.79 10.49
CA VAL A 74 -12.80 -2.67 11.31
C VAL A 74 -14.01 -2.22 12.13
N ASN A 75 -13.92 -2.30 13.45
CA ASN A 75 -15.02 -1.94 14.34
C ASN A 75 -15.21 -0.42 14.40
N ASP A 76 -14.12 0.32 14.25
CA ASP A 76 -14.07 1.77 14.28
C ASP A 76 -13.04 2.26 13.27
N LEU A 77 -13.31 3.38 12.61
CA LEU A 77 -12.40 3.99 11.64
C LEU A 77 -11.10 4.50 12.29
N THR A 78 -11.11 4.79 13.59
CA THR A 78 -9.90 5.14 14.36
C THR A 78 -8.86 4.00 14.38
N ALA A 79 -9.27 2.76 14.16
CA ALA A 79 -8.36 1.63 14.01
C ALA A 79 -7.46 1.73 12.74
N LEU A 80 -7.77 2.64 11.84
CA LEU A 80 -6.96 2.95 10.66
C LEU A 80 -5.97 4.10 10.90
N ASP A 81 -5.99 4.73 12.05
CA ASP A 81 -5.05 5.79 12.39
C ASP A 81 -3.61 5.25 12.40
N GLY A 82 -2.73 5.92 11.67
CA GLY A 82 -1.35 5.48 11.49
C GLY A 82 -1.16 4.32 10.51
N ALA A 83 -2.22 3.78 9.93
CA ALA A 83 -2.10 2.74 8.92
C ALA A 83 -1.38 3.29 7.67
N THR A 84 -0.39 2.54 7.18
CA THR A 84 0.33 2.87 5.96
C THR A 84 -0.24 2.06 4.80
N PHE A 85 -0.49 2.70 3.67
CA PHE A 85 -1.04 2.06 2.49
C PHE A 85 -0.49 2.67 1.20
N CYS A 86 -0.58 1.93 0.12
CA CYS A 86 -0.15 2.38 -1.20
C CYS A 86 -1.28 3.12 -1.90
N VAL A 87 -1.00 4.30 -2.43
CA VAL A 87 -2.05 5.16 -3.02
C VAL A 87 -1.54 5.87 -4.28
N LYS A 88 -2.43 6.01 -5.24
CA LYS A 88 -2.23 6.90 -6.39
C LYS A 88 -2.80 8.27 -6.07
N VAL A 89 -1.93 9.28 -6.11
CA VAL A 89 -2.29 10.68 -5.86
C VAL A 89 -2.36 11.43 -7.18
N ALA A 90 -3.37 12.26 -7.34
CA ALA A 90 -3.52 13.18 -8.47
C ALA A 90 -3.58 14.62 -7.97
N ILE A 91 -3.31 15.55 -8.88
CA ILE A 91 -3.51 16.98 -8.64
C ILE A 91 -4.90 17.35 -9.13
N GLU A 92 -5.77 17.76 -8.22
CA GLU A 92 -7.06 18.36 -8.54
C GLU A 92 -6.84 19.85 -8.78
N LYS A 93 -7.17 20.31 -9.99
CA LYS A 93 -7.02 21.73 -10.35
C LYS A 93 -7.99 22.57 -9.56
N GLY A 94 -7.47 23.63 -8.99
CA GLY A 94 -8.31 24.63 -8.33
C GLY A 94 -9.21 25.35 -9.33
N THR A 95 -10.41 25.70 -8.91
CA THR A 95 -11.38 26.49 -9.66
C THR A 95 -11.75 27.73 -8.86
N ASN A 96 -12.23 28.79 -9.52
CA ASN A 96 -12.70 30.02 -8.88
C ASN A 96 -11.66 30.66 -7.93
N GLY A 97 -10.36 30.64 -8.31
CA GLY A 97 -9.30 31.24 -7.53
C GLY A 97 -8.71 30.37 -6.40
N TYR A 98 -9.21 29.17 -6.22
CA TYR A 98 -8.63 28.20 -5.29
C TYR A 98 -7.36 27.58 -5.85
N ALA A 99 -6.37 27.30 -4.98
CA ALA A 99 -5.15 26.62 -5.36
C ALA A 99 -5.39 25.14 -5.74
N ASP A 100 -4.49 24.60 -6.56
CA ASP A 100 -4.43 23.16 -6.83
C ASP A 100 -4.21 22.39 -5.52
N LYS A 101 -4.83 21.21 -5.40
CA LYS A 101 -4.67 20.35 -4.23
C LYS A 101 -4.36 18.90 -4.62
N ASN A 102 -3.64 18.22 -3.75
CA ASN A 102 -3.46 16.80 -3.87
C ASN A 102 -4.74 16.05 -3.50
N LYS A 103 -5.04 15.00 -4.24
CA LYS A 103 -6.21 14.16 -4.03
C LYS A 103 -5.84 12.69 -4.16
N MET A 104 -6.25 11.89 -3.21
CA MET A 104 -6.21 10.43 -3.34
C MET A 104 -7.14 10.03 -4.48
N LEU A 105 -6.58 9.40 -5.51
CA LEU A 105 -7.35 8.90 -6.63
C LEU A 105 -7.89 7.50 -6.32
N VAL A 106 -7.02 6.60 -5.92
CA VAL A 106 -7.36 5.22 -5.57
C VAL A 106 -6.28 4.63 -4.66
N ALA A 107 -6.68 3.88 -3.65
CA ALA A 107 -5.76 3.04 -2.88
C ALA A 107 -5.45 1.77 -3.70
N LEU A 108 -4.16 1.43 -3.81
CA LEU A 108 -3.68 0.33 -4.64
C LEU A 108 -3.62 -0.95 -3.80
N ALA A 109 -4.22 -2.02 -4.28
CA ALA A 109 -4.18 -3.33 -3.66
C ALA A 109 -3.05 -4.20 -4.26
N PRO A 110 -2.67 -5.34 -3.61
CA PRO A 110 -1.55 -6.19 -4.06
C PRO A 110 -1.63 -6.71 -5.49
N ASN A 111 -2.83 -6.83 -6.05
CA ASN A 111 -3.04 -7.24 -7.43
C ASN A 111 -2.79 -6.12 -8.46
N SER A 112 -2.52 -4.90 -8.01
CA SER A 112 -2.15 -3.78 -8.88
C SER A 112 -0.67 -3.83 -9.24
N LYS A 113 -0.33 -3.57 -10.51
CA LYS A 113 1.07 -3.50 -10.98
C LYS A 113 1.88 -2.37 -10.31
N GLU A 114 1.21 -1.34 -9.84
CA GLU A 114 1.82 -0.17 -9.20
C GLU A 114 1.91 -0.33 -7.66
N TYR A 115 1.47 -1.47 -7.11
CA TYR A 115 1.53 -1.72 -5.67
C TYR A 115 2.95 -2.04 -5.24
N ILE A 116 3.50 -1.24 -4.32
CA ILE A 116 4.87 -1.40 -3.80
C ILE A 116 4.91 -2.01 -2.39
N GLY A 117 3.74 -2.35 -1.82
CA GLY A 117 3.61 -2.80 -0.43
C GLY A 117 3.57 -1.64 0.57
N ALA A 118 2.78 -1.80 1.62
CA ALA A 118 2.62 -0.77 2.65
C ALA A 118 3.85 -0.68 3.60
N ASN A 119 4.65 -1.74 3.67
CA ASN A 119 5.78 -1.86 4.58
C ASN A 119 7.14 -2.04 3.87
N THR A 120 7.20 -1.88 2.57
CA THR A 120 8.47 -1.98 1.86
C THR A 120 9.20 -0.65 1.99
N PRO A 121 10.37 -0.58 2.66
CA PRO A 121 11.25 0.58 2.52
C PRO A 121 11.51 0.74 1.02
N GLN A 122 11.18 1.89 0.47
CA GLN A 122 11.54 2.18 -0.93
C GLN A 122 13.06 2.05 -1.05
N MET A 123 13.54 0.92 -1.57
CA MET A 123 14.84 0.90 -2.19
C MET A 123 14.75 1.89 -3.35
N GLN A 124 15.46 3.01 -3.20
CA GLN A 124 15.70 3.93 -4.28
C GLN A 124 16.24 3.10 -5.44
N GLN A 125 15.45 2.92 -6.48
CA GLN A 125 16.01 2.45 -7.75
C GLN A 125 17.00 3.52 -8.20
N PRO A 126 18.29 3.20 -8.38
CA PRO A 126 19.24 4.14 -8.95
C PRO A 126 18.75 4.43 -10.37
N VAL A 127 18.41 5.69 -10.63
CA VAL A 127 18.17 6.19 -11.96
C VAL A 127 19.43 5.90 -12.76
N GLY A 128 19.33 4.97 -13.72
CA GLY A 128 20.20 4.78 -14.86
C GLY A 128 21.70 4.98 -14.66
N GLN A 129 22.42 3.96 -14.19
CA GLN A 129 23.81 3.80 -14.65
C GLN A 129 23.81 2.85 -15.88
N PRO A 130 24.54 3.21 -16.95
CA PRO A 130 24.67 2.34 -18.12
C PRO A 130 25.37 1.05 -17.69
N GLN A 131 24.78 -0.09 -18.02
CA GLN A 131 25.38 -1.42 -17.87
C GLN A 131 26.66 -1.49 -18.73
N THR A 132 27.81 -1.33 -18.08
CA THR A 132 29.06 -1.81 -18.66
C THR A 132 29.08 -3.32 -18.56
N THR A 133 28.98 -3.98 -19.68
CA THR A 133 29.22 -5.41 -19.84
C THR A 133 30.64 -5.74 -19.42
N GLN A 134 30.83 -6.32 -18.22
CA GLN A 134 32.08 -6.97 -17.86
C GLN A 134 32.16 -8.35 -18.49
N PRO A 135 33.30 -8.72 -19.11
CA PRO A 135 33.48 -10.06 -19.63
C PRO A 135 33.63 -11.07 -18.50
N ASN A 136 32.96 -12.18 -18.65
CA ASN A 136 32.94 -13.35 -17.78
C ASN A 136 34.32 -13.98 -17.69
N VAL A 137 35.04 -13.74 -16.59
CA VAL A 137 36.29 -14.46 -16.26
C VAL A 137 35.92 -15.64 -15.38
N ALA A 138 36.07 -16.84 -15.92
CA ALA A 138 35.88 -18.10 -15.23
C ALA A 138 36.80 -18.20 -14.01
N GLN A 139 36.24 -18.32 -12.80
CA GLN A 139 36.97 -18.67 -11.59
C GLN A 139 37.23 -20.19 -11.56
N PRO A 140 38.44 -20.64 -11.22
CA PRO A 140 38.72 -22.07 -11.05
C PRO A 140 38.07 -22.58 -9.75
N GLN A 141 37.36 -23.69 -9.86
CA GLN A 141 36.79 -24.44 -8.76
C GLN A 141 37.93 -25.01 -7.88
N VAL A 142 38.02 -24.57 -6.63
CA VAL A 142 38.81 -25.22 -5.60
C VAL A 142 37.97 -26.34 -4.99
N GLN A 143 38.37 -27.60 -5.25
CA GLN A 143 37.85 -28.79 -4.59
C GLN A 143 38.21 -28.75 -3.10
N GLN A 144 37.25 -28.56 -2.21
CA GLN A 144 37.40 -28.82 -0.79
C GLN A 144 37.23 -30.32 -0.54
N THR A 145 38.33 -30.98 -0.22
CA THR A 145 38.35 -32.34 0.35
C THR A 145 37.87 -32.25 1.82
N ALA A 146 36.76 -32.90 2.10
CA ALA A 146 36.25 -33.05 3.45
C ALA A 146 37.15 -34.04 4.24
N ASN A 147 37.95 -33.54 5.19
CA ASN A 147 38.57 -34.35 6.21
C ASN A 147 37.62 -34.43 7.42
N ASN A 148 36.96 -35.58 7.54
CA ASN A 148 36.20 -35.97 8.71
C ASN A 148 37.17 -36.46 9.79
N THR A 149 37.63 -35.58 10.68
CA THR A 149 38.33 -35.96 11.90
C THR A 149 37.41 -35.76 13.09
N VAL A 150 36.88 -36.85 13.63
CA VAL A 150 36.09 -36.88 14.87
C VAL A 150 36.97 -36.52 16.05
N PRO A 151 36.62 -35.51 16.88
CA PRO A 151 37.43 -35.10 18.03
C PRO A 151 37.50 -36.21 19.08
N ASN A 152 38.68 -36.36 19.73
CA ASN A 152 39.06 -37.46 20.63
C ASN A 152 38.25 -37.54 21.94
N TRP A 153 37.43 -36.56 22.28
CA TRP A 153 36.56 -36.58 23.47
C TRP A 153 35.26 -37.35 23.29
N ALA A 154 34.91 -37.81 22.08
CA ALA A 154 33.70 -38.56 21.77
C ALA A 154 33.87 -40.08 21.78
N LYS A 155 35.00 -40.58 22.33
CA LYS A 155 35.33 -42.01 22.49
C LYS A 155 35.57 -42.34 23.97
N GLN A 156 34.50 -42.27 24.77
CA GLN A 156 34.36 -43.00 26.05
C GLN A 156 32.94 -43.44 26.25
#